data_b011e7c609d1e38ec823b800c42696ab
#
_entry.id   b011e7c609d1e38ec823b800c42696ab
#
_cell.length_a   1.000
_cell.length_b   1.000
_cell.length_c   1.000
_cell.angle_alpha   90.00
_cell.angle_beta   90.00
_cell.angle_gamma   90.00
#
_symmetry.space_group_name_H-M   'P 1'
#
loop_
_entity.id
_entity.type
_entity.pdbx_description
1 polymer ?
#
loop_
_entity_poly.entity_id
_entity_poly.type
_entity_poly.pdbx_seq_one_letter_code
_entity_poly.pdbx_strand_id
1 'polypeptide(L)'
;MGKNKALFLDRDGVINVDHGYVHRREAFHFQPGIFELCRAAQAQGYLLVVVTNQAGVARGYYSEADFHDLTEWMLGEFSSRQIRIERVYFCPYHPIHGKGAYKRDSPDRKPKPGMLRRAARELGIDLSKSMIIGDSDSDVAAGIAAGIPTRVLLGPERVGPHKLRVNCQTFPSLDEVRKRFFPSVDPGVRSTSLVGVANS
;
A
#
# COMPACT_ATOMS: atom_id res chain seq x y z
N MET A 1 16.73 -18.94 -4.04
CA MET A 1 16.41 -17.87 -3.08
C MET A 1 14.92 -17.59 -3.17
N GLY A 2 14.19 -17.63 -2.05
CA GLY A 2 12.77 -17.27 -2.03
C GLY A 2 12.61 -15.80 -2.39
N LYS A 3 11.66 -15.48 -3.27
CA LYS A 3 11.34 -14.11 -3.58
C LYS A 3 10.66 -13.44 -2.37
N ASN A 4 10.98 -12.18 -2.14
CA ASN A 4 10.36 -11.37 -1.07
C ASN A 4 8.86 -11.23 -1.30
N LYS A 5 8.08 -11.10 -0.24
CA LYS A 5 6.68 -10.67 -0.31
C LYS A 5 6.57 -9.20 0.11
N ALA A 6 5.62 -8.47 -0.44
CA ALA A 6 5.45 -7.05 -0.15
C ALA A 6 4.03 -6.68 0.24
N LEU A 7 3.93 -5.68 1.11
CA LEU A 7 2.73 -4.90 1.34
C LEU A 7 2.88 -3.60 0.55
N PHE A 8 2.11 -3.49 -0.53
CA PHE A 8 2.00 -2.27 -1.32
C PHE A 8 0.94 -1.36 -0.71
N LEU A 9 1.27 -0.11 -0.53
CA LEU A 9 0.41 0.91 0.07
C LEU A 9 0.22 2.07 -0.91
N ASP A 10 -1.01 2.51 -1.15
CA ASP A 10 -1.19 3.86 -1.67
C ASP A 10 -0.77 4.88 -0.61
N ARG A 11 -0.52 6.11 -1.03
CA ARG A 11 -0.19 7.19 -0.12
C ARG A 11 -1.45 7.91 0.37
N ASP A 12 -2.09 8.63 -0.53
CA ASP A 12 -3.28 9.43 -0.22
C ASP A 12 -4.48 8.50 0.03
N GLY A 13 -5.17 8.70 1.14
CA GLY A 13 -6.27 7.84 1.59
C GLY A 13 -5.86 6.58 2.37
N VAL A 14 -4.57 6.15 2.30
CA VAL A 14 -4.06 4.97 3.03
C VAL A 14 -2.98 5.33 4.05
N ILE A 15 -1.90 5.99 3.63
CA ILE A 15 -0.84 6.44 4.55
C ILE A 15 -1.28 7.74 5.24
N ASN A 16 -1.82 8.67 4.47
CA ASN A 16 -2.36 9.93 4.98
C ASN A 16 -3.83 10.10 4.59
N VAL A 17 -4.53 10.93 5.37
CA VAL A 17 -5.88 11.39 5.00
C VAL A 17 -5.81 12.13 3.67
N ASP A 18 -6.68 11.78 2.73
CA ASP A 18 -6.74 12.47 1.45
C ASP A 18 -7.59 13.74 1.56
N HIS A 19 -6.92 14.89 1.59
CA HIS A 19 -7.53 16.21 1.51
C HIS A 19 -7.52 16.79 0.09
N GLY A 20 -7.17 15.97 -0.92
CA GLY A 20 -6.99 16.40 -2.29
C GLY A 20 -5.62 17.05 -2.52
N TYR A 21 -4.77 16.39 -3.31
CA TYR A 21 -3.45 16.89 -3.71
C TYR A 21 -2.53 17.28 -2.55
N VAL A 22 -2.45 16.46 -1.50
CA VAL A 22 -1.59 16.70 -0.34
C VAL A 22 -0.12 16.75 -0.76
N HIS A 23 0.51 17.92 -0.59
CA HIS A 23 1.89 18.17 -1.01
C HIS A 23 2.71 18.98 0.02
N ARG A 24 2.13 19.31 1.19
CA ARG A 24 2.80 20.04 2.29
C ARG A 24 2.63 19.28 3.59
N ARG A 25 3.62 19.41 4.49
CA ARG A 25 3.63 18.72 5.80
C ARG A 25 2.44 19.07 6.66
N GLU A 26 2.02 20.34 6.65
CA GLU A 26 0.93 20.86 7.46
C GLU A 26 -0.43 20.22 7.10
N ALA A 27 -0.56 19.75 5.85
CA ALA A 27 -1.75 19.08 5.34
C ALA A 27 -1.63 17.55 5.40
N PHE A 28 -0.48 17.01 5.82
CA PHE A 28 -0.23 15.58 5.84
C PHE A 28 -0.56 14.98 7.20
N HIS A 29 -1.77 14.47 7.34
CA HIS A 29 -2.21 13.78 8.55
C HIS A 29 -2.17 12.27 8.33
N PHE A 30 -1.33 11.57 9.09
CA PHE A 30 -1.26 10.11 9.01
C PHE A 30 -2.61 9.47 9.32
N GLN A 31 -2.96 8.43 8.57
CA GLN A 31 -4.16 7.64 8.86
C GLN A 31 -3.99 6.90 10.20
N PRO A 32 -5.04 6.87 11.05
CA PRO A 32 -5.02 6.08 12.28
C PRO A 32 -4.70 4.61 12.00
N GLY A 33 -3.75 4.05 12.76
CA GLY A 33 -3.37 2.64 12.63
C GLY A 33 -2.31 2.33 11.56
N ILE A 34 -1.84 3.32 10.76
CA ILE A 34 -0.87 3.06 9.68
C ILE A 34 0.46 2.53 10.23
N PHE A 35 0.97 3.10 11.31
CA PHE A 35 2.25 2.67 11.86
C PHE A 35 2.16 1.28 12.49
N GLU A 36 1.07 0.96 13.18
CA GLU A 36 0.79 -0.35 13.77
C GLU A 36 0.66 -1.43 12.70
N LEU A 37 -0.07 -1.13 11.62
CA LEU A 37 -0.20 -2.01 10.46
C LEU A 37 1.17 -2.29 9.82
N CYS A 38 1.94 -1.24 9.53
CA CYS A 38 3.25 -1.37 8.89
C CYS A 38 4.23 -2.15 9.77
N ARG A 39 4.27 -1.90 11.08
CA ARG A 39 5.10 -2.64 12.03
C ARG A 39 4.74 -4.13 12.06
N ALA A 40 3.44 -4.44 12.10
CA ALA A 40 2.96 -5.82 12.12
C ALA A 40 3.28 -6.55 10.80
N ALA A 41 3.12 -5.89 9.65
CA ALA A 41 3.49 -6.45 8.36
C ALA A 41 5.00 -6.67 8.24
N GLN A 42 5.82 -5.71 8.66
CA GLN A 42 7.28 -5.82 8.69
C GLN A 42 7.75 -6.98 9.58
N ALA A 43 7.16 -7.15 10.76
CA ALA A 43 7.45 -8.26 11.67
C ALA A 43 7.13 -9.64 11.06
N GLN A 44 6.17 -9.70 10.13
CA GLN A 44 5.85 -10.91 9.37
C GLN A 44 6.67 -11.03 8.07
N GLY A 45 7.70 -10.21 7.87
CA GLY A 45 8.63 -10.29 6.74
C GLY A 45 8.10 -9.72 5.42
N TYR A 46 7.12 -8.83 5.47
CA TYR A 46 6.71 -8.07 4.29
C TYR A 46 7.64 -6.87 4.07
N LEU A 47 8.10 -6.67 2.84
CA LEU A 47 8.67 -5.41 2.41
C LEU A 47 7.53 -4.37 2.29
N LEU A 48 7.74 -3.18 2.83
CA LEU A 48 6.77 -2.10 2.72
C LEU A 48 7.12 -1.22 1.52
N VAL A 49 6.20 -1.08 0.58
CA VAL A 49 6.41 -0.36 -0.68
C VAL A 49 5.25 0.57 -0.95
N VAL A 50 5.55 1.84 -1.21
CA VAL A 50 4.52 2.83 -1.57
C VAL A 50 4.37 2.90 -3.08
N VAL A 51 3.12 2.94 -3.58
CA VAL A 51 2.77 3.06 -5.00
C VAL A 51 1.65 4.09 -5.17
N THR A 52 1.96 5.29 -5.65
CA THR A 52 1.02 6.41 -5.62
C THR A 52 0.88 7.14 -6.95
N ASN A 53 -0.36 7.51 -7.30
CA ASN A 53 -0.64 8.42 -8.42
C ASN A 53 -0.55 9.86 -7.94
N GLN A 54 0.38 10.64 -8.50
CA GLN A 54 0.60 12.04 -8.12
C GLN A 54 0.18 13.00 -9.25
N ALA A 55 -1.10 12.97 -9.59
CA ALA A 55 -1.66 13.77 -10.67
C ALA A 55 -1.61 15.30 -10.42
N GLY A 56 -1.35 15.73 -9.18
CA GLY A 56 -1.13 17.13 -8.84
C GLY A 56 0.09 17.72 -9.56
N VAL A 57 1.16 16.92 -9.73
CA VAL A 57 2.33 17.28 -10.56
C VAL A 57 1.91 17.52 -12.00
N ALA A 58 1.17 16.56 -12.60
CA ALA A 58 0.68 16.71 -13.95
C ALA A 58 -0.19 17.95 -14.16
N ARG A 59 -0.97 18.34 -13.17
CA ARG A 59 -1.85 19.52 -13.19
C ARG A 59 -1.10 20.82 -12.91
N GLY A 60 0.16 20.74 -12.42
CA GLY A 60 0.97 21.90 -12.04
C GLY A 60 0.51 22.54 -10.73
N TYR A 61 -0.05 21.76 -9.81
CA TYR A 61 -0.42 22.22 -8.46
C TYR A 61 0.78 22.25 -7.52
N TYR A 62 1.75 21.37 -7.74
CA TYR A 62 3.04 21.29 -7.06
C TYR A 62 4.04 20.58 -7.98
N SER A 63 5.33 20.72 -7.68
CA SER A 63 6.44 20.15 -8.45
C SER A 63 6.78 18.72 -8.00
N GLU A 64 7.60 18.01 -8.78
CA GLU A 64 8.22 16.76 -8.32
C GLU A 64 9.15 17.00 -7.13
N ALA A 65 9.82 18.17 -7.05
CA ALA A 65 10.65 18.54 -5.91
C ALA A 65 9.80 18.61 -4.62
N ASP A 66 8.64 19.28 -4.65
CA ASP A 66 7.72 19.33 -3.50
C ASP A 66 7.26 17.93 -3.07
N PHE A 67 7.00 17.05 -4.06
CA PHE A 67 6.65 15.66 -3.78
C PHE A 67 7.81 14.91 -3.10
N HIS A 68 9.04 15.11 -3.56
CA HIS A 68 10.21 14.45 -2.98
C HIS A 68 10.50 14.93 -1.56
N ASP A 69 10.42 16.25 -1.31
CA ASP A 69 10.64 16.84 0.01
C ASP A 69 9.63 16.32 1.04
N LEU A 70 8.33 16.25 0.64
CA LEU A 70 7.29 15.66 1.48
C LEU A 70 7.51 14.16 1.71
N THR A 71 7.95 13.45 0.68
CA THR A 71 8.22 12.02 0.76
C THR A 71 9.39 11.73 1.69
N GLU A 72 10.49 12.49 1.62
CA GLU A 72 11.64 12.36 2.51
C GLU A 72 11.22 12.56 3.98
N TRP A 73 10.44 13.61 4.26
CA TRP A 73 9.89 13.84 5.59
C TRP A 73 9.01 12.68 6.06
N MET A 74 8.10 12.19 5.22
CA MET A 74 7.24 11.05 5.52
C MET A 74 8.08 9.81 5.87
N LEU A 75 9.12 9.51 5.08
CA LEU A 75 10.03 8.39 5.34
C LEU A 75 10.77 8.54 6.67
N GLY A 76 11.16 9.76 7.04
CA GLY A 76 11.73 10.10 8.35
C GLY A 76 10.79 9.76 9.50
N GLU A 77 9.49 10.05 9.35
CA GLU A 77 8.46 9.72 10.35
C GLU A 77 8.28 8.19 10.54
N PHE A 78 8.35 7.41 9.46
CA PHE A 78 8.35 5.95 9.55
C PHE A 78 9.64 5.43 10.20
N SER A 79 10.80 5.94 9.77
CA SER A 79 12.11 5.52 10.26
C SER A 79 12.28 5.78 11.76
N SER A 80 11.81 6.94 12.26
CA SER A 80 11.85 7.28 13.69
C SER A 80 11.07 6.29 14.57
N ARG A 81 10.13 5.55 13.96
CA ARG A 81 9.32 4.50 14.58
C ARG A 81 9.81 3.09 14.28
N GLN A 82 11.04 2.96 13.75
CA GLN A 82 11.67 1.68 13.37
C GLN A 82 10.89 0.93 12.28
N ILE A 83 10.17 1.65 11.42
CA ILE A 83 9.46 1.11 10.27
C ILE A 83 10.23 1.49 9.01
N ARG A 84 10.59 0.47 8.21
CA ARG A 84 11.35 0.67 6.99
C ARG A 84 10.44 0.59 5.77
N ILE A 85 10.24 1.71 5.10
CA ILE A 85 9.67 1.75 3.75
C ILE A 85 10.82 1.50 2.77
N GLU A 86 10.76 0.40 2.01
CA GLU A 86 11.86 0.01 1.10
C GLU A 86 11.99 0.97 -0.08
N ARG A 87 10.85 1.41 -0.65
CA ARG A 87 10.84 2.34 -1.77
C ARG A 87 9.47 2.98 -1.96
N VAL A 88 9.48 4.17 -2.54
CA VAL A 88 8.29 4.89 -3.01
C VAL A 88 8.35 4.95 -4.53
N TYR A 89 7.31 4.44 -5.18
CA TYR A 89 7.07 4.58 -6.62
C TYR A 89 5.90 5.53 -6.82
N PHE A 90 6.06 6.49 -7.71
CA PHE A 90 5.01 7.44 -8.01
C PHE A 90 4.84 7.64 -9.52
N CYS A 91 3.64 8.06 -9.92
CA CYS A 91 3.35 8.44 -11.28
C CYS A 91 2.90 9.91 -11.33
N PRO A 92 3.73 10.83 -11.86
CA PRO A 92 3.38 12.25 -11.98
C PRO A 92 2.51 12.55 -13.18
N TYR A 93 2.22 11.57 -14.06
CA TYR A 93 1.58 11.77 -15.35
C TYR A 93 0.06 11.64 -15.29
N HIS A 94 -0.63 12.38 -16.19
CA HIS A 94 -2.07 12.23 -16.39
C HIS A 94 -2.43 12.39 -17.87
N PRO A 95 -3.15 11.42 -18.51
CA PRO A 95 -3.37 11.43 -19.95
C PRO A 95 -4.26 12.58 -20.43
N ILE A 96 -5.20 13.04 -19.60
CA ILE A 96 -6.17 14.08 -19.98
C ILE A 96 -5.80 15.43 -19.37
N HIS A 97 -5.55 15.47 -18.06
CA HIS A 97 -5.38 16.70 -17.29
C HIS A 97 -3.92 17.15 -17.10
N GLY A 98 -2.97 16.41 -17.67
CA GLY A 98 -1.56 16.78 -17.62
C GLY A 98 -1.27 18.01 -18.49
N LYS A 99 -0.23 18.77 -18.10
CA LYS A 99 0.30 19.92 -18.84
C LYS A 99 1.69 19.58 -19.40
N GLY A 100 1.99 20.05 -20.60
CA GLY A 100 3.29 19.86 -21.25
C GLY A 100 3.73 18.39 -21.26
N ALA A 101 4.95 18.11 -20.83
CA ALA A 101 5.54 16.75 -20.77
C ALA A 101 4.82 15.78 -19.85
N TYR A 102 4.02 16.28 -18.90
CA TYR A 102 3.23 15.45 -17.98
C TYR A 102 1.89 14.98 -18.55
N LYS A 103 1.47 15.52 -19.71
CA LYS A 103 0.26 15.06 -20.41
C LYS A 103 0.59 13.83 -21.24
N ARG A 104 0.64 12.68 -20.61
CA ARG A 104 0.84 11.40 -21.30
C ARG A 104 0.21 10.25 -20.56
N ASP A 105 -0.13 9.22 -21.30
CA ASP A 105 -0.50 7.93 -20.76
C ASP A 105 0.76 7.18 -20.30
N SER A 106 0.79 6.76 -19.05
CA SER A 106 1.94 6.08 -18.46
C SER A 106 1.58 4.66 -18.02
N PRO A 107 2.43 3.66 -18.25
CA PRO A 107 2.25 2.32 -17.71
C PRO A 107 2.31 2.30 -16.17
N ASP A 108 2.95 3.30 -15.55
CA ASP A 108 3.07 3.42 -14.10
C ASP A 108 1.82 4.01 -13.44
N ARG A 109 0.90 4.61 -14.21
CA ARG A 109 -0.31 5.17 -13.65
C ARG A 109 -1.33 4.08 -13.33
N LYS A 110 -1.69 3.89 -12.05
CA LYS A 110 -2.84 3.06 -11.64
C LYS A 110 -4.11 3.54 -12.38
N PRO A 111 -4.93 2.66 -12.98
CA PRO A 111 -5.04 1.21 -12.75
C PRO A 111 -4.03 0.32 -13.48
N LYS A 112 -3.06 0.86 -14.20
CA LYS A 112 -2.02 0.06 -14.85
C LYS A 112 -1.00 -0.45 -13.80
N PRO A 113 -0.41 -1.64 -14.02
CA PRO A 113 0.42 -2.31 -13.02
C PRO A 113 1.91 -1.92 -13.05
N GLY A 114 2.29 -0.87 -13.78
CA GLY A 114 3.71 -0.57 -14.05
C GLY A 114 4.54 -0.37 -12.79
N MET A 115 4.07 0.43 -11.82
CA MET A 115 4.79 0.62 -10.55
C MET A 115 4.96 -0.69 -9.79
N LEU A 116 3.92 -1.53 -9.70
CA LEU A 116 3.97 -2.83 -9.02
C LEU A 116 4.95 -3.79 -9.66
N ARG A 117 4.95 -3.88 -11.00
CA ARG A 117 5.89 -4.72 -11.76
C ARG A 117 7.32 -4.22 -11.68
N ARG A 118 7.51 -2.90 -11.66
CA ARG A 118 8.83 -2.28 -11.47
C ARG A 118 9.39 -2.59 -10.08
N ALA A 119 8.59 -2.43 -9.05
CA ALA A 119 8.96 -2.80 -7.68
C ALA A 119 9.31 -4.29 -7.57
N ALA A 120 8.51 -5.18 -8.19
CA ALA A 120 8.77 -6.60 -8.18
C ALA A 120 10.12 -6.96 -8.80
N ARG A 121 10.46 -6.33 -9.91
CA ARG A 121 11.75 -6.53 -10.60
C ARG A 121 12.93 -5.99 -9.80
N GLU A 122 12.82 -4.76 -9.26
CA GLU A 122 13.91 -4.06 -8.58
C GLU A 122 14.19 -4.62 -7.17
N LEU A 123 13.17 -5.09 -6.47
CA LEU A 123 13.28 -5.57 -5.08
C LEU A 123 13.14 -7.10 -4.95
N GLY A 124 13.08 -7.83 -6.06
CA GLY A 124 12.94 -9.29 -6.04
C GLY A 124 11.64 -9.77 -5.39
N ILE A 125 10.52 -9.04 -5.61
CA ILE A 125 9.24 -9.34 -4.98
C ILE A 125 8.47 -10.39 -5.78
N ASP A 126 7.86 -11.33 -5.06
CA ASP A 126 6.86 -12.26 -5.57
C ASP A 126 5.47 -11.65 -5.41
N LEU A 127 4.91 -11.14 -6.51
CA LEU A 127 3.58 -10.51 -6.49
C LEU A 127 2.47 -11.49 -6.09
N SER A 128 2.65 -12.79 -6.36
CA SER A 128 1.66 -13.82 -5.99
C SER A 128 1.56 -14.08 -4.48
N LYS A 129 2.55 -13.60 -3.70
CA LYS A 129 2.59 -13.67 -2.23
C LYS A 129 2.41 -12.32 -1.56
N SER A 130 2.12 -11.30 -2.35
CA SER A 130 2.06 -9.91 -1.92
C SER A 130 0.62 -9.43 -1.72
N MET A 131 0.49 -8.27 -1.11
CA MET A 131 -0.77 -7.62 -0.81
C MET A 131 -0.71 -6.17 -1.29
N ILE A 132 -1.86 -5.59 -1.68
CA ILE A 132 -2.02 -4.15 -1.92
C ILE A 132 -3.17 -3.61 -1.09
N ILE A 133 -2.97 -2.44 -0.50
CA ILE A 133 -4.00 -1.63 0.17
C ILE A 133 -4.10 -0.30 -0.57
N GLY A 134 -5.30 0.01 -1.02
CA GLY A 134 -5.65 1.29 -1.65
C GLY A 134 -7.01 1.76 -1.16
N ASP A 135 -7.37 2.98 -1.46
CA ASP A 135 -8.68 3.57 -1.16
C ASP A 135 -9.57 3.74 -2.39
N SER A 136 -9.04 3.38 -3.57
CA SER A 136 -9.69 3.57 -4.86
C SER A 136 -9.76 2.30 -5.71
N ASP A 137 -10.72 2.28 -6.63
CA ASP A 137 -10.85 1.19 -7.62
C ASP A 137 -9.59 1.05 -8.49
N SER A 138 -8.81 2.13 -8.66
CA SER A 138 -7.58 2.11 -9.45
C SER A 138 -6.48 1.25 -8.79
N ASP A 139 -6.45 1.17 -7.47
CA ASP A 139 -5.52 0.34 -6.71
C ASP A 139 -5.85 -1.14 -6.85
N VAL A 140 -7.14 -1.45 -6.69
CA VAL A 140 -7.66 -2.82 -6.85
C VAL A 140 -7.37 -3.31 -8.27
N ALA A 141 -7.69 -2.49 -9.27
CA ALA A 141 -7.47 -2.85 -10.67
C ALA A 141 -5.99 -3.01 -11.01
N ALA A 142 -5.11 -2.15 -10.47
CA ALA A 142 -3.66 -2.31 -10.63
C ALA A 142 -3.16 -3.62 -9.98
N GLY A 143 -3.66 -3.96 -8.80
CA GLY A 143 -3.36 -5.22 -8.11
C GLY A 143 -3.81 -6.45 -8.92
N ILE A 144 -5.02 -6.42 -9.50
CA ILE A 144 -5.52 -7.48 -10.40
C ILE A 144 -4.58 -7.63 -11.60
N ALA A 145 -4.28 -6.52 -12.29
CA ALA A 145 -3.43 -6.51 -13.48
C ALA A 145 -1.99 -6.95 -13.20
N ALA A 146 -1.53 -6.80 -11.96
CA ALA A 146 -0.21 -7.25 -11.50
C ALA A 146 -0.20 -8.71 -11.02
N GLY A 147 -1.36 -9.35 -10.83
CA GLY A 147 -1.46 -10.72 -10.31
C GLY A 147 -1.31 -10.80 -8.78
N ILE A 148 -1.58 -9.72 -8.05
CA ILE A 148 -1.57 -9.72 -6.57
C ILE A 148 -2.87 -10.33 -6.08
N PRO A 149 -2.83 -11.42 -5.27
CA PRO A 149 -4.05 -12.12 -4.83
C PRO A 149 -4.81 -11.36 -3.74
N THR A 150 -4.11 -10.75 -2.81
CA THR A 150 -4.72 -10.04 -1.68
C THR A 150 -4.81 -8.55 -1.96
N ARG A 151 -6.02 -8.07 -2.19
CA ARG A 151 -6.32 -6.68 -2.51
C ARG A 151 -7.32 -6.15 -1.50
N VAL A 152 -6.95 -5.07 -0.84
CA VAL A 152 -7.76 -4.40 0.17
C VAL A 152 -8.18 -3.03 -0.34
N LEU A 153 -9.47 -2.76 -0.26
CA LEU A 153 -10.04 -1.43 -0.45
C LEU A 153 -10.35 -0.84 0.93
N LEU A 154 -9.67 0.24 1.28
CA LEU A 154 -9.87 0.95 2.54
C LEU A 154 -10.99 1.99 2.38
N GLY A 155 -11.90 2.01 3.33
CA GLY A 155 -12.98 2.99 3.37
C GLY A 155 -14.33 2.36 3.74
N PRO A 156 -15.36 3.20 3.89
CA PRO A 156 -16.69 2.71 4.22
C PRO A 156 -17.21 1.77 3.13
N GLU A 157 -18.00 0.80 3.54
CA GLU A 157 -18.67 -0.10 2.62
C GLU A 157 -19.60 0.72 1.69
N ARG A 158 -19.15 0.93 0.46
CA ARG A 158 -19.93 1.69 -0.53
C ARG A 158 -20.98 0.77 -1.13
N VAL A 159 -22.24 1.08 -0.90
CA VAL A 159 -23.38 0.39 -1.51
C VAL A 159 -23.45 0.76 -3.00
N GLY A 160 -23.28 -0.21 -3.90
CA GLY A 160 -23.40 0.00 -5.35
C GLY A 160 -22.77 -1.12 -6.18
N PRO A 161 -23.20 -1.32 -7.44
CA PRO A 161 -22.72 -2.40 -8.30
C PRO A 161 -21.36 -2.06 -8.89
N HIS A 162 -20.27 -2.29 -8.15
CA HIS A 162 -18.92 -2.17 -8.68
C HIS A 162 -18.36 -3.56 -9.02
N LYS A 163 -18.13 -3.81 -10.31
CA LYS A 163 -17.57 -5.06 -10.85
C LYS A 163 -16.21 -5.46 -10.24
N LEU A 164 -15.50 -4.51 -9.63
CA LEU A 164 -14.19 -4.75 -9.02
C LEU A 164 -14.28 -5.26 -7.57
N ARG A 165 -15.38 -5.06 -6.86
CA ARG A 165 -15.55 -5.48 -5.45
C ARG A 165 -15.56 -6.99 -5.24
N VAL A 166 -15.93 -7.76 -6.25
CA VAL A 166 -15.86 -9.22 -6.20
C VAL A 166 -14.41 -9.71 -6.05
N ASN A 167 -13.45 -8.85 -6.35
CA ASN A 167 -12.03 -9.18 -6.40
C ASN A 167 -11.19 -8.50 -5.31
N CYS A 168 -11.79 -7.87 -4.31
CA CYS A 168 -11.10 -7.25 -3.17
C CYS A 168 -11.89 -7.44 -1.88
N GLN A 169 -11.20 -7.26 -0.74
CA GLN A 169 -11.83 -7.20 0.59
C GLN A 169 -11.89 -5.74 1.03
N THR A 170 -13.06 -5.29 1.49
CA THR A 170 -13.25 -3.91 1.97
C THR A 170 -13.15 -3.88 3.49
N PHE A 171 -12.43 -2.90 4.01
CA PHE A 171 -12.29 -2.68 5.45
C PHE A 171 -12.50 -1.21 5.79
N PRO A 172 -13.18 -0.91 6.90
CA PRO A 172 -13.44 0.48 7.31
C PRO A 172 -12.21 1.19 7.86
N SER A 173 -11.19 0.44 8.32
CA SER A 173 -10.00 1.00 8.96
C SER A 173 -8.77 0.12 8.78
N LEU A 174 -7.59 0.73 8.94
CA LEU A 174 -6.32 0.01 8.93
C LEU A 174 -6.16 -0.94 10.13
N ASP A 175 -6.81 -0.66 11.26
CA ASP A 175 -6.79 -1.56 12.42
C ASP A 175 -7.54 -2.87 12.12
N GLU A 176 -8.67 -2.80 11.42
CA GLU A 176 -9.39 -4.00 10.96
C GLU A 176 -8.56 -4.82 9.94
N VAL A 177 -7.86 -4.14 9.02
CA VAL A 177 -6.91 -4.80 8.11
C VAL A 177 -5.80 -5.48 8.90
N ARG A 178 -5.20 -4.78 9.89
CA ARG A 178 -4.16 -5.34 10.74
C ARG A 178 -4.63 -6.57 11.49
N LYS A 179 -5.78 -6.51 12.16
CA LYS A 179 -6.37 -7.65 12.88
C LYS A 179 -6.61 -8.84 11.96
N ARG A 180 -7.06 -8.61 10.75
CA ARG A 180 -7.39 -9.66 9.78
C ARG A 180 -6.18 -10.35 9.20
N PHE A 181 -5.13 -9.60 8.84
CA PHE A 181 -3.99 -10.13 8.07
C PHE A 181 -2.69 -10.22 8.88
N PHE A 182 -2.56 -9.43 9.93
CA PHE A 182 -1.36 -9.34 10.75
C PHE A 182 -1.71 -9.42 12.25
N PRO A 183 -2.42 -10.49 12.70
CA PRO A 183 -2.76 -10.66 14.11
C PRO A 183 -1.48 -10.71 14.94
N SER A 184 -1.53 -10.15 16.15
CA SER A 184 -0.47 -10.31 17.13
C SER A 184 -0.34 -11.81 17.44
N VAL A 185 0.86 -12.35 17.36
CA VAL A 185 1.13 -13.69 17.88
C VAL A 185 1.11 -13.54 19.40
N ASP A 186 0.09 -14.08 20.04
CA ASP A 186 0.03 -14.13 21.49
C ASP A 186 1.17 -15.07 21.97
N PRO A 187 2.18 -14.58 22.73
CA PRO A 187 3.28 -15.42 23.16
C PRO A 187 2.88 -16.51 24.14
N GLY A 188 1.58 -16.59 24.52
CA GLY A 188 1.05 -17.47 25.57
C GLY A 188 0.49 -18.82 25.12
N VAL A 189 0.27 -19.08 23.83
CA VAL A 189 -0.22 -20.40 23.38
C VAL A 189 0.95 -21.28 22.95
N ARG A 190 1.65 -21.84 23.96
CA ARG A 190 2.47 -23.05 23.71
C ARG A 190 1.50 -24.15 23.31
N SER A 191 1.64 -24.67 22.11
CA SER A 191 1.03 -25.92 21.67
C SER A 191 1.43 -27.03 22.67
N THR A 192 0.51 -27.37 23.56
CA THR A 192 0.60 -28.61 24.35
C THR A 192 0.33 -29.75 23.37
N SER A 193 1.41 -30.26 22.78
CA SER A 193 1.41 -31.55 22.14
C SER A 193 1.00 -32.59 23.17
N LEU A 194 -0.19 -33.16 22.99
CA LEU A 194 -0.66 -34.35 23.70
C LEU A 194 0.35 -35.47 23.42
N VAL A 195 1.19 -35.71 24.42
CA VAL A 195 1.97 -36.95 24.49
C VAL A 195 0.98 -38.07 24.78
N GLY A 196 0.68 -38.86 23.77
CA GLY A 196 -0.09 -40.09 23.93
C GLY A 196 0.62 -41.06 24.86
N VAL A 197 -0.01 -41.35 25.99
CA VAL A 197 0.37 -42.44 26.87
C VAL A 197 -0.09 -43.74 26.17
N ALA A 198 0.86 -44.51 25.68
CA ALA A 198 0.64 -45.89 25.33
C ALA A 198 0.59 -46.68 26.63
N ASN A 199 -0.53 -47.30 26.95
CA ASN A 199 -0.63 -48.34 27.93
C ASN A 199 -0.60 -49.70 27.25
N SER A 200 0.25 -50.54 27.80
CA SER A 200 0.55 -51.96 27.65
C SER A 200 -0.60 -52.86 27.24
#